data_7b5aeea17e36d149f4d720b04233c45c
#
_entry.id   7b5aeea17e36d149f4d720b04233c45c
#
_cell.length_a   1.000
_cell.length_b   1.000
_cell.length_c   1.000
_cell.angle_alpha   90.00
_cell.angle_beta   90.00
_cell.angle_gamma   90.00
#
_symmetry.space_group_name_H-M   'P 1'
#
loop_
_entity.id
_entity.type
_entity.pdbx_description
1 polymer ?
#
loop_
_entity_poly.entity_id
_entity_poly.type
_entity_poly.pdbx_seq_one_letter_code
_entity_poly.pdbx_strand_id
1 'polypeptide(L)'
;MMSKHIFQKEPVLSIATCLAIISAFFVPPDAEYLGYIDFRTLAILFSLMTVMAGLRGQGVFDRLGHALLSHTRTTLQLTAVLVGLCFFSSMLITNDVSLLTFVPFTFVVLNSLNASVRSKLLLPIVCMQTIAANLGSMLTPLGNPQNLYLYGKSGMDMSAFVLLMLPYSIISLVLIAIWAVWLCREGSAIVVTHSAVNSEPDKKLIALYGILFVACLLVVLRVLPYGVAFAAILVCAFFADRPTLGRVDYSLILTFVALFIFIGNLGRIEAFSGWLQNVLAGHEVFVSVLASQVTSNVPAAILLSGFTDNFRALIIGTNLGGLGTLIASMASLISYRQIANEVPAEKGHYFAMFTISNVVFLAILMGAWAMT
;
A
#
# COMPACT_ATOMS: atom_id res chain seq x y z
N MET A 1 -1.58 11.64 -29.57
CA MET A 1 -0.46 12.04 -28.69
C MET A 1 -0.71 11.71 -27.21
N MET A 2 -1.94 11.68 -26.72
CA MET A 2 -2.32 11.36 -25.31
C MET A 2 -1.93 9.93 -24.88
N SER A 3 -1.99 8.94 -25.78
CA SER A 3 -1.73 7.52 -25.49
C SER A 3 -0.26 7.23 -25.06
N LYS A 4 0.75 7.81 -25.73
CA LYS A 4 2.16 7.56 -25.40
C LYS A 4 2.59 8.06 -24.01
N HIS A 5 1.98 9.15 -23.50
CA HIS A 5 2.28 9.70 -22.18
C HIS A 5 1.73 8.87 -21.01
N ILE A 6 0.59 8.19 -21.20
CA ILE A 6 -0.01 7.33 -20.18
C ILE A 6 0.84 6.07 -20.00
N PHE A 7 1.25 5.43 -21.10
CA PHE A 7 2.07 4.20 -21.07
C PHE A 7 3.44 4.38 -20.42
N GLN A 8 4.04 5.57 -20.49
CA GLN A 8 5.34 5.83 -19.85
C GLN A 8 5.22 6.18 -18.36
N LYS A 9 4.07 6.69 -17.91
CA LYS A 9 3.84 7.09 -16.51
C LYS A 9 3.35 5.94 -15.62
N GLU A 10 2.60 4.99 -16.19
CA GLU A 10 1.93 3.92 -15.46
C GLU A 10 2.30 2.53 -16.03
N PRO A 11 3.52 2.02 -15.73
CA PRO A 11 4.01 0.79 -16.34
C PRO A 11 3.19 -0.45 -15.94
N VAL A 12 2.64 -0.51 -14.73
CA VAL A 12 1.84 -1.66 -14.26
C VAL A 12 0.53 -1.75 -15.04
N LEU A 13 -0.19 -0.63 -15.23
CA LEU A 13 -1.38 -0.57 -16.07
C LEU A 13 -1.08 -0.97 -17.50
N SER A 14 0.04 -0.50 -18.05
CA SER A 14 0.45 -0.81 -19.42
C SER A 14 0.68 -2.31 -19.61
N ILE A 15 1.43 -2.93 -18.71
CA ILE A 15 1.70 -4.37 -18.74
C ILE A 15 0.39 -5.16 -18.58
N ALA A 16 -0.43 -4.81 -17.57
CA ALA A 16 -1.71 -5.49 -17.34
C ALA A 16 -2.64 -5.42 -18.56
N THR A 17 -2.72 -4.25 -19.20
CA THR A 17 -3.52 -4.05 -20.41
C THR A 17 -2.98 -4.87 -21.58
N CYS A 18 -1.66 -4.90 -21.81
CA CYS A 18 -1.06 -5.74 -22.83
C CYS A 18 -1.34 -7.23 -22.59
N LEU A 19 -1.21 -7.70 -21.35
CA LEU A 19 -1.51 -9.08 -20.99
C LEU A 19 -2.98 -9.43 -21.21
N ALA A 20 -3.91 -8.53 -20.84
CA ALA A 20 -5.34 -8.71 -21.09
C ALA A 20 -5.64 -8.81 -22.60
N ILE A 21 -5.03 -7.93 -23.41
CA ILE A 21 -5.20 -7.95 -24.89
C ILE A 21 -4.60 -9.25 -25.46
N ILE A 22 -3.39 -9.64 -25.05
CA ILE A 22 -2.77 -10.89 -25.54
C ILE A 22 -3.63 -12.10 -25.19
N SER A 23 -4.15 -12.17 -23.96
CA SER A 23 -5.01 -13.28 -23.54
C SER A 23 -6.33 -13.35 -24.30
N ALA A 24 -6.84 -12.22 -24.78
CA ALA A 24 -8.06 -12.15 -25.59
C ALA A 24 -7.91 -12.80 -26.99
N PHE A 25 -6.68 -13.00 -27.49
CA PHE A 25 -6.45 -13.77 -28.72
C PHE A 25 -6.59 -15.27 -28.50
N PHE A 26 -6.37 -15.76 -27.27
CA PHE A 26 -6.54 -17.17 -26.92
C PHE A 26 -7.96 -17.49 -26.45
N VAL A 27 -8.60 -16.52 -25.76
CA VAL A 27 -9.96 -16.59 -25.28
C VAL A 27 -10.71 -15.37 -25.79
N PRO A 28 -11.43 -15.46 -26.92
CA PRO A 28 -12.13 -14.31 -27.49
C PRO A 28 -13.16 -13.69 -26.53
N PRO A 29 -13.34 -12.35 -26.57
CA PRO A 29 -14.31 -11.67 -25.72
C PRO A 29 -15.74 -12.20 -25.88
N ASP A 30 -16.35 -12.56 -24.76
CA ASP A 30 -17.73 -13.06 -24.67
C ASP A 30 -18.43 -12.47 -23.41
N ALA A 31 -19.65 -12.92 -23.14
CA ALA A 31 -20.42 -12.43 -21.99
C ALA A 31 -19.79 -12.76 -20.62
N GLU A 32 -18.94 -13.78 -20.56
CA GLU A 32 -18.28 -14.19 -19.32
C GLU A 32 -17.24 -13.17 -18.84
N TYR A 33 -16.71 -12.32 -19.74
CA TYR A 33 -15.75 -11.26 -19.38
C TYR A 33 -16.30 -10.30 -18.31
N LEU A 34 -17.61 -10.01 -18.34
CA LEU A 34 -18.23 -9.19 -17.30
C LEU A 34 -18.24 -9.92 -15.93
N GLY A 35 -18.34 -11.25 -15.96
CA GLY A 35 -18.29 -12.08 -14.75
C GLY A 35 -16.92 -12.17 -14.09
N TYR A 36 -15.83 -11.87 -14.81
CA TYR A 36 -14.47 -11.85 -14.24
C TYR A 36 -14.26 -10.65 -13.30
N ILE A 37 -14.99 -9.55 -13.54
CA ILE A 37 -14.77 -8.27 -12.87
C ILE A 37 -15.40 -8.31 -11.48
N ASP A 38 -14.59 -8.16 -10.44
CA ASP A 38 -15.07 -7.97 -9.07
C ASP A 38 -15.48 -6.50 -8.83
N PHE A 39 -16.71 -6.18 -9.22
CA PHE A 39 -17.28 -4.84 -9.04
C PHE A 39 -17.34 -4.41 -7.58
N ARG A 40 -17.48 -5.34 -6.63
CA ARG A 40 -17.49 -5.04 -5.20
C ARG A 40 -16.13 -4.48 -4.78
N THR A 41 -15.05 -5.17 -5.11
CA THR A 41 -13.69 -4.71 -4.80
C THR A 41 -13.39 -3.36 -5.44
N LEU A 42 -13.74 -3.17 -6.73
CA LEU A 42 -13.53 -1.90 -7.43
C LEU A 42 -14.29 -0.73 -6.78
N ALA A 43 -15.54 -0.96 -6.41
CA ALA A 43 -16.37 0.06 -5.76
C ALA A 43 -15.81 0.46 -4.38
N ILE A 44 -15.35 -0.51 -3.58
CA ILE A 44 -14.76 -0.25 -2.26
C ILE A 44 -13.41 0.47 -2.41
N LEU A 45 -12.56 0.04 -3.35
CA LEU A 45 -11.28 0.71 -3.64
C LEU A 45 -11.49 2.16 -4.05
N PHE A 46 -12.39 2.41 -5.01
CA PHE A 46 -12.73 3.78 -5.43
C PHE A 46 -13.22 4.62 -4.26
N SER A 47 -14.12 4.06 -3.44
CA SER A 47 -14.70 4.72 -2.27
C SER A 47 -13.63 5.13 -1.27
N LEU A 48 -12.76 4.20 -0.88
CA LEU A 48 -11.65 4.44 0.04
C LEU A 48 -10.67 5.47 -0.52
N MET A 49 -10.27 5.35 -1.78
CA MET A 49 -9.36 6.30 -2.43
C MET A 49 -9.96 7.72 -2.48
N THR A 50 -11.26 7.84 -2.77
CA THR A 50 -11.96 9.14 -2.79
C THR A 50 -11.97 9.77 -1.40
N VAL A 51 -12.33 9.02 -0.37
CA VAL A 51 -12.37 9.50 1.01
C VAL A 51 -10.98 9.91 1.49
N MET A 52 -9.96 9.09 1.20
CA MET A 52 -8.57 9.39 1.59
C MET A 52 -8.01 10.61 0.84
N ALA A 53 -8.32 10.75 -0.45
CA ALA A 53 -7.94 11.93 -1.22
C ALA A 53 -8.59 13.22 -0.65
N GLY A 54 -9.83 13.14 -0.18
CA GLY A 54 -10.53 14.24 0.49
C GLY A 54 -9.88 14.61 1.82
N LEU A 55 -9.65 13.66 2.71
CA LEU A 55 -9.00 13.89 4.01
C LEU A 55 -7.58 14.45 3.84
N ARG A 56 -6.81 13.91 2.87
CA ARG A 56 -5.47 14.41 2.54
C ARG A 56 -5.54 15.83 2.01
N GLY A 57 -6.52 16.14 1.14
CA GLY A 57 -6.72 17.48 0.58
C GLY A 57 -7.01 18.54 1.65
N GLN A 58 -7.59 18.14 2.79
CA GLN A 58 -7.83 19.00 3.95
C GLN A 58 -6.63 19.07 4.92
N GLY A 59 -5.49 18.44 4.61
CA GLY A 59 -4.28 18.46 5.44
C GLY A 59 -4.44 17.76 6.80
N VAL A 60 -5.36 16.80 6.93
CA VAL A 60 -5.60 16.09 8.20
C VAL A 60 -4.35 15.36 8.67
N PHE A 61 -3.66 14.67 7.74
CA PHE A 61 -2.48 13.88 8.06
C PHE A 61 -1.25 14.74 8.38
N ASP A 62 -1.10 15.89 7.69
CA ASP A 62 -0.01 16.85 7.96
C ASP A 62 -0.14 17.41 9.37
N ARG A 63 -1.37 17.76 9.79
CA ARG A 63 -1.64 18.26 11.15
C ARG A 63 -1.38 17.21 12.22
N LEU A 64 -1.79 15.96 11.95
CA LEU A 64 -1.48 14.86 12.86
C LEU A 64 0.03 14.71 13.03
N GLY A 65 0.78 14.75 11.93
CA GLY A 65 2.23 14.70 11.95
C GLY A 65 2.84 15.84 12.76
N HIS A 66 2.42 17.08 12.51
CA HIS A 66 2.88 18.24 13.27
C HIS A 66 2.55 18.17 14.76
N ALA A 67 1.33 17.75 15.12
CA ALA A 67 0.92 17.60 16.52
C ALA A 67 1.78 16.58 17.27
N LEU A 68 2.13 15.46 16.65
CA LEU A 68 2.97 14.43 17.25
C LEU A 68 4.42 14.88 17.37
N LEU A 69 4.95 15.60 16.36
CA LEU A 69 6.32 16.08 16.36
C LEU A 69 6.57 17.20 17.35
N SER A 70 5.56 17.98 17.71
CA SER A 70 5.71 19.09 18.68
C SER A 70 6.22 18.65 20.06
N HIS A 71 6.11 17.37 20.36
CA HIS A 71 6.56 16.77 21.62
C HIS A 71 7.91 16.05 21.51
N THR A 72 8.55 16.03 20.33
CA THR A 72 9.82 15.33 20.13
C THR A 72 11.02 16.20 20.51
N ARG A 73 11.96 15.62 21.28
CA ARG A 73 13.17 16.30 21.76
C ARG A 73 14.46 15.55 21.43
N THR A 74 14.36 14.31 20.99
CA THR A 74 15.51 13.47 20.66
C THR A 74 15.38 12.87 19.28
N THR A 75 16.52 12.47 18.67
CA THR A 75 16.53 11.80 17.37
C THR A 75 15.75 10.50 17.40
N LEU A 76 15.75 9.75 18.51
CA LEU A 76 14.98 8.52 18.66
C LEU A 76 13.47 8.79 18.65
N GLN A 77 13.01 9.80 19.41
CA GLN A 77 11.58 10.18 19.42
C GLN A 77 11.13 10.63 18.05
N LEU A 78 11.94 11.45 17.35
CA LEU A 78 11.67 11.89 16.00
C LEU A 78 11.52 10.70 15.04
N THR A 79 12.50 9.78 15.04
CA THR A 79 12.50 8.57 14.21
C THR A 79 11.26 7.71 14.51
N ALA A 80 10.98 7.47 15.80
CA ALA A 80 9.84 6.67 16.24
C ALA A 80 8.50 7.29 15.79
N VAL A 81 8.34 8.62 15.85
CA VAL A 81 7.14 9.30 15.38
C VAL A 81 7.01 9.21 13.86
N LEU A 82 8.06 9.55 13.10
CA LEU A 82 8.00 9.54 11.63
C LEU A 82 7.75 8.14 11.06
N VAL A 83 8.39 7.13 11.62
CA VAL A 83 8.22 5.73 11.19
C VAL A 83 6.90 5.16 11.72
N GLY A 84 6.54 5.45 12.97
CA GLY A 84 5.27 5.06 13.57
C GLY A 84 4.06 5.64 12.83
N LEU A 85 4.13 6.88 12.36
CA LEU A 85 3.10 7.47 11.49
C LEU A 85 2.87 6.61 10.25
N CYS A 86 3.93 6.16 9.58
CA CYS A 86 3.78 5.28 8.41
C CYS A 86 3.22 3.91 8.79
N PHE A 87 3.69 3.31 9.90
CA PHE A 87 3.25 1.99 10.32
C PHE A 87 1.77 1.96 10.70
N PHE A 88 1.32 2.86 11.57
CA PHE A 88 -0.05 2.83 12.09
C PHE A 88 -1.05 3.45 11.11
N SER A 89 -0.69 4.52 10.40
CA SER A 89 -1.62 5.10 9.44
C SER A 89 -1.88 4.17 8.26
N SER A 90 -0.87 3.43 7.78
CA SER A 90 -1.03 2.49 6.67
C SER A 90 -2.03 1.37 6.94
N MET A 91 -2.36 1.10 8.20
CA MET A 91 -3.44 0.15 8.55
C MET A 91 -4.82 0.64 8.10
N LEU A 92 -5.00 1.94 7.93
CA LEU A 92 -6.30 2.57 7.67
C LEU A 92 -6.37 3.29 6.33
N ILE A 93 -5.24 3.91 5.87
CA ILE A 93 -5.22 4.82 4.72
C ILE A 93 -4.42 4.30 3.51
N THR A 94 -4.06 3.05 3.49
CA THR A 94 -3.16 2.36 2.56
C THR A 94 -1.67 2.79 2.68
N ASN A 95 -0.79 1.84 2.36
CA ASN A 95 0.66 2.06 2.38
C ASN A 95 1.11 3.18 1.44
N ASP A 96 0.53 3.25 0.24
CA ASP A 96 0.89 4.24 -0.78
C ASP A 96 0.55 5.67 -0.33
N VAL A 97 -0.67 5.88 0.18
CA VAL A 97 -1.12 7.18 0.70
C VAL A 97 -0.30 7.60 1.91
N SER A 98 0.03 6.66 2.79
CA SER A 98 0.89 6.90 3.94
C SER A 98 2.26 7.45 3.51
N LEU A 99 2.93 6.79 2.55
CA LEU A 99 4.24 7.22 2.07
C LEU A 99 4.19 8.51 1.26
N LEU A 100 3.18 8.70 0.41
CA LEU A 100 2.98 9.95 -0.33
C LEU A 100 2.77 11.16 0.59
N THR A 101 2.32 10.92 1.82
CA THR A 101 2.09 11.97 2.82
C THR A 101 3.31 12.17 3.72
N PHE A 102 3.78 11.10 4.35
CA PHE A 102 4.75 11.23 5.44
C PHE A 102 6.22 11.24 4.99
N VAL A 103 6.57 10.74 3.80
CA VAL A 103 7.96 10.85 3.32
C VAL A 103 8.31 12.29 2.92
N PRO A 104 7.49 13.05 2.13
CA PRO A 104 7.73 14.48 1.93
C PRO A 104 7.78 15.27 3.24
N PHE A 105 6.89 14.93 4.18
CA PHE A 105 6.90 15.54 5.50
C PHE A 105 8.22 15.29 6.25
N THR A 106 8.79 14.08 6.13
CA THR A 106 10.10 13.74 6.68
C THR A 106 11.21 14.62 6.09
N PHE A 107 11.20 14.88 4.77
CA PHE A 107 12.16 15.82 4.17
C PHE A 107 12.07 17.21 4.78
N VAL A 108 10.87 17.76 4.92
CA VAL A 108 10.65 19.07 5.52
C VAL A 108 11.22 19.12 6.94
N VAL A 109 10.90 18.13 7.76
CA VAL A 109 11.35 18.06 9.16
C VAL A 109 12.87 17.90 9.26
N LEU A 110 13.45 16.98 8.50
CA LEU A 110 14.89 16.74 8.55
C LEU A 110 15.70 17.90 7.94
N ASN A 111 15.15 18.66 7.00
CA ASN A 111 15.77 19.87 6.46
C ASN A 111 15.90 20.99 7.49
N SER A 112 15.09 20.98 8.56
CA SER A 112 15.21 21.95 9.67
C SER A 112 16.31 21.60 10.67
N LEU A 113 16.90 20.40 10.57
CA LEU A 113 17.95 19.93 11.46
C LEU A 113 19.35 20.26 10.92
N ASN A 114 20.37 20.12 11.78
CA ASN A 114 21.78 20.26 11.40
C ASN A 114 22.14 19.28 10.28
N ALA A 115 22.95 19.70 9.31
CA ALA A 115 23.34 18.92 8.15
C ALA A 115 23.92 17.53 8.49
N SER A 116 24.72 17.44 9.56
CA SER A 116 25.31 16.17 10.06
C SER A 116 24.24 15.19 10.56
N VAL A 117 23.25 15.66 11.31
CA VAL A 117 22.13 14.85 11.80
C VAL A 117 21.22 14.41 10.63
N ARG A 118 20.92 15.35 9.73
CA ARG A 118 20.13 15.08 8.53
C ARG A 118 20.75 13.98 7.68
N SER A 119 22.03 14.11 7.32
CA SER A 119 22.72 13.14 6.45
C SER A 119 22.74 11.72 7.06
N LYS A 120 22.86 11.61 8.40
CA LYS A 120 22.83 10.33 9.10
C LYS A 120 21.44 9.69 9.14
N LEU A 121 20.37 10.50 9.26
CA LEU A 121 19.01 10.02 9.51
C LEU A 121 18.16 9.86 8.27
N LEU A 122 18.38 10.64 7.22
CA LEU A 122 17.45 10.76 6.08
C LEU A 122 17.17 9.43 5.40
N LEU A 123 18.20 8.76 4.88
CA LEU A 123 18.02 7.52 4.12
C LEU A 123 17.49 6.38 5.01
N PRO A 124 18.04 6.15 6.23
CA PRO A 124 17.51 5.11 7.10
C PRO A 124 16.06 5.35 7.51
N ILE A 125 15.64 6.59 7.82
CA ILE A 125 14.26 6.87 8.21
C ILE A 125 13.32 6.62 7.03
N VAL A 126 13.63 7.10 5.81
CA VAL A 126 12.77 6.86 4.63
C VAL A 126 12.71 5.36 4.29
N CYS A 127 13.81 4.63 4.45
CA CYS A 127 13.83 3.18 4.29
C CYS A 127 12.94 2.49 5.33
N MET A 128 13.08 2.85 6.62
CA MET A 128 12.20 2.34 7.69
C MET A 128 10.74 2.69 7.46
N GLN A 129 10.42 3.91 7.00
CA GLN A 129 9.05 4.33 6.68
C GLN A 129 8.44 3.46 5.57
N THR A 130 9.24 3.12 4.56
CA THR A 130 8.78 2.25 3.46
C THR A 130 8.45 0.84 3.95
N ILE A 131 9.33 0.25 4.73
CA ILE A 131 9.13 -1.06 5.36
C ILE A 131 7.94 -0.99 6.34
N ALA A 132 7.88 0.06 7.15
CA ALA A 132 6.80 0.29 8.12
C ALA A 132 5.43 0.42 7.46
N ALA A 133 5.33 1.14 6.34
CA ALA A 133 4.09 1.27 5.59
C ALA A 133 3.64 -0.07 4.98
N ASN A 134 4.57 -0.84 4.39
CA ASN A 134 4.25 -2.17 3.85
C ASN A 134 3.81 -3.15 4.94
N LEU A 135 4.54 -3.20 6.06
CA LEU A 135 4.30 -4.18 7.13
C LEU A 135 3.19 -3.76 8.11
N GLY A 136 2.96 -2.46 8.29
CA GLY A 136 1.82 -1.95 9.04
C GLY A 136 0.51 -2.23 8.30
N SER A 137 0.48 -1.93 7.01
CA SER A 137 -0.70 -2.10 6.16
C SER A 137 -1.19 -3.54 6.04
N MET A 138 -0.35 -4.54 6.31
CA MET A 138 -0.75 -5.94 6.24
C MET A 138 -1.73 -6.36 7.35
N LEU A 139 -1.81 -5.60 8.47
CA LEU A 139 -2.65 -5.99 9.61
C LEU A 139 -4.15 -5.90 9.33
N THR A 140 -4.55 -5.06 8.38
CA THR A 140 -5.99 -4.87 8.07
C THR A 140 -6.28 -5.06 6.59
N PRO A 141 -7.51 -5.42 6.23
CA PRO A 141 -7.92 -5.45 4.82
C PRO A 141 -7.86 -4.10 4.13
N LEU A 142 -7.94 -2.98 4.87
CA LEU A 142 -7.94 -1.62 4.35
C LEU A 142 -6.55 -1.13 3.97
N GLY A 143 -5.51 -1.70 4.58
CA GLY A 143 -4.14 -1.20 4.44
C GLY A 143 -3.55 -1.36 3.04
N ASN A 144 -4.06 -2.31 2.24
CA ASN A 144 -3.58 -2.60 0.89
C ASN A 144 -4.70 -3.03 -0.05
N PRO A 145 -4.64 -2.69 -1.35
CA PRO A 145 -5.60 -3.15 -2.33
C PRO A 145 -5.70 -4.68 -2.43
N GLN A 146 -4.57 -5.40 -2.40
CA GLN A 146 -4.56 -6.86 -2.44
C GLN A 146 -5.21 -7.49 -1.20
N ASN A 147 -5.03 -6.87 -0.02
CA ASN A 147 -5.68 -7.35 1.20
C ASN A 147 -7.19 -7.22 1.11
N LEU A 148 -7.67 -6.08 0.62
CA LEU A 148 -9.10 -5.85 0.45
C LEU A 148 -9.71 -6.86 -0.52
N TYR A 149 -9.03 -7.13 -1.63
CA TYR A 149 -9.44 -8.09 -2.63
C TYR A 149 -9.47 -9.52 -2.07
N LEU A 150 -8.35 -10.00 -1.48
CA LEU A 150 -8.26 -11.34 -0.92
C LEU A 150 -9.20 -11.54 0.26
N TYR A 151 -9.39 -10.52 1.10
CA TYR A 151 -10.40 -10.52 2.18
C TYR A 151 -11.81 -10.68 1.62
N GLY A 152 -12.13 -9.99 0.54
CA GLY A 152 -13.42 -10.12 -0.17
C GLY A 152 -13.66 -11.54 -0.66
N LYS A 153 -12.65 -12.14 -1.29
CA LYS A 153 -12.66 -13.50 -1.88
C LYS A 153 -12.69 -14.60 -0.82
N SER A 154 -11.92 -14.46 0.25
CA SER A 154 -11.74 -15.49 1.27
C SER A 154 -12.99 -15.82 2.10
N GLY A 155 -13.96 -14.92 2.12
CA GLY A 155 -15.11 -15.05 3.03
C GLY A 155 -14.78 -14.90 4.53
N MET A 156 -13.52 -14.66 4.87
CA MET A 156 -12.98 -14.55 6.23
C MET A 156 -13.57 -13.37 6.98
N ASP A 157 -13.74 -13.50 8.29
CA ASP A 157 -14.12 -12.38 9.15
C ASP A 157 -12.95 -11.44 9.43
N MET A 158 -13.25 -10.18 9.76
CA MET A 158 -12.24 -9.17 10.10
C MET A 158 -11.30 -9.62 11.22
N SER A 159 -11.86 -10.23 12.27
CA SER A 159 -11.09 -10.76 13.41
C SER A 159 -10.12 -11.86 12.96
N ALA A 160 -10.58 -12.78 12.11
CA ALA A 160 -9.75 -13.85 11.59
C ALA A 160 -8.61 -13.32 10.71
N PHE A 161 -8.88 -12.28 9.89
CA PHE A 161 -7.84 -11.62 9.10
C PHE A 161 -6.79 -10.95 9.98
N VAL A 162 -7.23 -10.16 10.97
CA VAL A 162 -6.32 -9.47 11.90
C VAL A 162 -5.49 -10.48 12.69
N LEU A 163 -6.09 -11.53 13.24
CA LEU A 163 -5.39 -12.58 13.97
C LEU A 163 -4.38 -13.33 13.10
N LEU A 164 -4.67 -13.54 11.80
CA LEU A 164 -3.76 -14.16 10.86
C LEU A 164 -2.50 -13.32 10.66
N MET A 165 -2.64 -12.00 10.55
CA MET A 165 -1.52 -11.09 10.23
C MET A 165 -0.85 -10.49 11.46
N LEU A 166 -1.47 -10.58 12.64
CA LEU A 166 -0.99 -10.00 13.88
C LEU A 166 0.43 -10.43 14.28
N PRO A 167 0.79 -11.73 14.23
CA PRO A 167 2.16 -12.16 14.59
C PRO A 167 3.22 -11.48 13.73
N TYR A 168 3.01 -11.43 12.42
CA TYR A 168 3.94 -10.79 11.47
C TYR A 168 4.03 -9.28 11.71
N SER A 169 2.91 -8.62 12.01
CA SER A 169 2.87 -7.18 12.32
C SER A 169 3.63 -6.86 13.61
N ILE A 170 3.48 -7.69 14.66
CA ILE A 170 4.21 -7.51 15.92
C ILE A 170 5.71 -7.72 15.70
N ILE A 171 6.12 -8.79 15.04
CA ILE A 171 7.52 -9.05 14.72
C ILE A 171 8.10 -7.87 13.94
N SER A 172 7.39 -7.38 12.95
CA SER A 172 7.79 -6.23 12.13
C SER A 172 8.00 -4.97 12.97
N LEU A 173 7.05 -4.67 13.85
CA LEU A 173 7.14 -3.50 14.75
C LEU A 173 8.36 -3.60 15.67
N VAL A 174 8.63 -4.78 16.23
CA VAL A 174 9.79 -5.03 17.09
C VAL A 174 11.09 -4.85 16.30
N LEU A 175 11.19 -5.40 15.10
CA LEU A 175 12.39 -5.26 14.25
C LEU A 175 12.65 -3.79 13.89
N ILE A 176 11.60 -3.06 13.52
CA ILE A 176 11.68 -1.61 13.22
C ILE A 176 12.12 -0.83 14.46
N ALA A 177 11.57 -1.15 15.64
CA ALA A 177 11.94 -0.49 16.88
C ALA A 177 13.42 -0.77 17.25
N ILE A 178 13.89 -2.00 17.10
CA ILE A 178 15.31 -2.36 17.30
C ILE A 178 16.21 -1.56 16.36
N TRP A 179 15.82 -1.46 15.07
CA TRP A 179 16.60 -0.69 14.11
C TRP A 179 16.62 0.81 14.44
N ALA A 180 15.48 1.39 14.84
CA ALA A 180 15.41 2.79 15.26
C ALA A 180 16.28 3.08 16.49
N VAL A 181 16.26 2.22 17.51
CA VAL A 181 17.12 2.34 18.69
C VAL A 181 18.60 2.22 18.30
N TRP A 182 18.95 1.26 17.45
CA TRP A 182 20.33 1.09 16.98
C TRP A 182 20.83 2.30 16.17
N LEU A 183 19.99 2.85 15.27
CA LEU A 183 20.31 4.05 14.49
C LEU A 183 20.57 5.27 15.38
N CYS A 184 19.75 5.44 16.42
CA CYS A 184 19.74 6.62 17.28
C CYS A 184 20.55 6.43 18.58
N ARG A 185 21.38 5.38 18.71
CA ARG A 185 22.14 5.05 19.94
C ARG A 185 23.05 6.17 20.43
N GLU A 186 23.56 7.03 19.54
CA GLU A 186 24.42 8.16 19.88
C GLU A 186 23.63 9.43 20.25
N GLY A 187 22.36 9.31 20.49
CA GLY A 187 21.33 10.28 20.84
C GLY A 187 21.71 11.75 20.78
N SER A 188 21.14 12.50 19.86
CA SER A 188 21.30 13.96 19.83
C SER A 188 20.01 14.63 20.27
N ALA A 189 20.13 15.65 21.13
CA ALA A 189 19.03 16.55 21.39
C ALA A 189 18.74 17.35 20.10
N ILE A 190 17.47 17.46 19.74
CA ILE A 190 17.04 18.19 18.56
C ILE A 190 16.01 19.25 18.93
N VAL A 191 16.04 20.36 18.20
CA VAL A 191 14.98 21.35 18.23
C VAL A 191 14.34 21.34 16.85
N VAL A 192 13.11 20.86 16.76
CA VAL A 192 12.34 20.89 15.52
C VAL A 192 11.66 22.24 15.42
N THR A 193 12.06 23.04 14.44
CA THR A 193 11.37 24.29 14.09
C THR A 193 10.11 23.96 13.29
N HIS A 194 8.97 24.31 13.85
CA HIS A 194 7.69 24.04 13.20
C HIS A 194 7.36 25.11 12.16
N SER A 195 7.24 24.73 10.90
CA SER A 195 6.56 25.57 9.92
C SER A 195 5.05 25.40 10.12
N ALA A 196 4.36 26.52 10.33
CA ALA A 196 2.91 26.49 10.48
C ALA A 196 2.24 25.91 9.22
N VAL A 197 1.26 25.04 9.42
CA VAL A 197 0.38 24.59 8.33
C VAL A 197 -0.50 25.78 7.95
N ASN A 198 -0.20 26.44 6.83
CA ASN A 198 -0.78 27.72 6.43
C ASN A 198 -2.21 27.64 5.88
N SER A 199 -2.85 26.49 5.82
CA SER A 199 -4.23 26.36 5.33
C SER A 199 -5.20 26.08 6.47
N GLU A 200 -6.23 26.93 6.61
CA GLU A 200 -7.36 26.59 7.48
C GLU A 200 -8.16 25.44 6.86
N PRO A 201 -8.44 24.38 7.65
CA PRO A 201 -9.21 23.24 7.15
C PRO A 201 -10.68 23.62 7.05
N ASP A 202 -11.36 23.13 6.04
CA ASP A 202 -12.80 23.11 6.07
C ASP A 202 -13.29 21.97 7.00
N LYS A 203 -13.68 22.36 8.22
CA LYS A 203 -14.17 21.43 9.25
C LYS A 203 -15.39 20.63 8.78
N LYS A 204 -16.21 21.19 7.88
CA LYS A 204 -17.40 20.51 7.33
C LYS A 204 -16.97 19.39 6.39
N LEU A 205 -15.99 19.64 5.52
CA LEU A 205 -15.44 18.63 4.62
C LEU A 205 -14.71 17.53 5.41
N ILE A 206 -13.96 17.87 6.46
CA ILE A 206 -13.33 16.86 7.32
C ILE A 206 -14.39 15.98 7.99
N ALA A 207 -15.45 16.56 8.56
CA ALA A 207 -16.54 15.81 9.17
C ALA A 207 -17.26 14.93 8.14
N LEU A 208 -17.53 15.45 6.94
CA LEU A 208 -18.13 14.69 5.84
C LEU A 208 -17.28 13.48 5.49
N TYR A 209 -15.98 13.68 5.20
CA TYR A 209 -15.08 12.57 4.85
C TYR A 209 -14.87 11.61 6.01
N GLY A 210 -14.92 12.06 7.26
CA GLY A 210 -14.92 11.20 8.44
C GLY A 210 -16.14 10.26 8.48
N ILE A 211 -17.34 10.78 8.22
CA ILE A 211 -18.56 9.99 8.12
C ILE A 211 -18.50 9.00 6.96
N LEU A 212 -18.04 9.45 5.79
CA LEU A 212 -17.86 8.59 4.61
C LEU A 212 -16.81 7.50 4.84
N PHE A 213 -15.76 7.80 5.62
CA PHE A 213 -14.79 6.79 6.04
C PHE A 213 -15.42 5.70 6.91
N VAL A 214 -16.23 6.10 7.89
CA VAL A 214 -17.00 5.14 8.71
C VAL A 214 -17.93 4.29 7.84
N ALA A 215 -18.59 4.88 6.83
CA ALA A 215 -19.37 4.12 5.87
C ALA A 215 -18.53 3.08 5.11
N CYS A 216 -17.30 3.42 4.66
CA CYS A 216 -16.38 2.47 4.05
C CYS A 216 -16.02 1.33 5.02
N LEU A 217 -15.76 1.64 6.30
CA LEU A 217 -15.50 0.62 7.32
C LEU A 217 -16.68 -0.35 7.47
N LEU A 218 -17.91 0.17 7.51
CA LEU A 218 -19.12 -0.66 7.61
C LEU A 218 -19.31 -1.56 6.37
N VAL A 219 -18.89 -1.11 5.19
CA VAL A 219 -18.90 -1.96 3.97
C VAL A 219 -17.88 -3.09 4.09
N VAL A 220 -16.67 -2.80 4.55
CA VAL A 220 -15.61 -3.82 4.73
C VAL A 220 -16.02 -4.81 5.81
N LEU A 221 -16.67 -4.36 6.89
CA LEU A 221 -17.28 -5.21 7.93
C LEU A 221 -18.55 -5.95 7.46
N ARG A 222 -18.96 -5.78 6.19
CA ARG A 222 -20.15 -6.42 5.59
C ARG A 222 -21.48 -6.02 6.24
N VAL A 223 -21.52 -4.90 6.96
CA VAL A 223 -22.74 -4.35 7.58
C VAL A 223 -23.53 -3.52 6.58
N LEU A 224 -22.84 -2.72 5.74
CA LEU A 224 -23.44 -1.85 4.73
C LEU A 224 -23.24 -2.40 3.32
N PRO A 225 -24.27 -2.44 2.45
CA PRO A 225 -24.09 -2.80 1.04
C PRO A 225 -23.12 -1.84 0.32
N TYR A 226 -22.17 -2.38 -0.42
CA TYR A 226 -21.14 -1.59 -1.10
C TYR A 226 -21.71 -0.59 -2.12
N GLY A 227 -22.79 -0.94 -2.82
CA GLY A 227 -23.43 -0.06 -3.81
C GLY A 227 -24.01 1.20 -3.19
N VAL A 228 -24.59 1.10 -1.98
CA VAL A 228 -25.13 2.26 -1.25
C VAL A 228 -24.02 3.21 -0.84
N ALA A 229 -22.95 2.68 -0.26
CA ALA A 229 -21.79 3.50 0.15
C ALA A 229 -21.11 4.14 -1.06
N PHE A 230 -20.88 3.38 -2.14
CA PHE A 230 -20.30 3.88 -3.38
C PHE A 230 -21.12 5.04 -3.96
N ALA A 231 -22.45 4.87 -4.08
CA ALA A 231 -23.34 5.92 -4.59
C ALA A 231 -23.31 7.18 -3.69
N ALA A 232 -23.38 6.98 -2.36
CA ALA A 232 -23.33 8.09 -1.40
C ALA A 232 -22.00 8.86 -1.51
N ILE A 233 -20.86 8.15 -1.57
CA ILE A 233 -19.53 8.77 -1.67
C ILE A 233 -19.37 9.50 -2.99
N LEU A 234 -19.81 8.91 -4.11
CA LEU A 234 -19.75 9.55 -5.41
C LEU A 234 -20.57 10.84 -5.44
N VAL A 235 -21.82 10.80 -4.93
CA VAL A 235 -22.72 11.97 -4.86
C VAL A 235 -22.11 13.03 -3.95
N CYS A 236 -21.69 12.68 -2.74
CA CYS A 236 -21.09 13.63 -1.80
C CYS A 236 -19.83 14.28 -2.38
N ALA A 237 -18.91 13.50 -2.95
CA ALA A 237 -17.70 14.03 -3.56
C ALA A 237 -18.01 14.94 -4.76
N PHE A 238 -18.97 14.56 -5.60
CA PHE A 238 -19.35 15.34 -6.78
C PHE A 238 -19.93 16.72 -6.42
N PHE A 239 -20.79 16.80 -5.39
CA PHE A 239 -21.45 18.05 -5.02
C PHE A 239 -20.70 18.88 -3.98
N ALA A 240 -19.99 18.24 -3.03
CA ALA A 240 -19.29 18.94 -1.95
C ALA A 240 -17.82 19.25 -2.26
N ASP A 241 -17.10 18.39 -3.00
CA ASP A 241 -15.66 18.55 -3.28
C ASP A 241 -15.29 17.85 -4.60
N ARG A 242 -15.83 18.34 -5.70
CA ARG A 242 -15.58 17.78 -7.04
C ARG A 242 -14.10 17.64 -7.39
N PRO A 243 -13.18 18.56 -7.02
CA PRO A 243 -11.75 18.41 -7.27
C PRO A 243 -11.13 17.12 -6.70
N THR A 244 -11.69 16.57 -5.62
CA THR A 244 -11.21 15.32 -5.01
C THR A 244 -11.36 14.14 -5.94
N LEU A 245 -12.40 14.08 -6.78
CA LEU A 245 -12.55 13.03 -7.78
C LEU A 245 -11.39 13.00 -8.79
N GLY A 246 -10.79 14.15 -9.10
CA GLY A 246 -9.59 14.24 -9.96
C GLY A 246 -8.29 13.74 -9.29
N ARG A 247 -8.32 13.48 -7.98
CA ARG A 247 -7.16 13.00 -7.21
C ARG A 247 -7.20 11.50 -6.94
N VAL A 248 -8.27 10.82 -7.37
CA VAL A 248 -8.41 9.35 -7.27
C VAL A 248 -7.45 8.68 -8.24
N ASP A 249 -6.83 7.59 -7.80
CA ASP A 249 -5.96 6.77 -8.66
C ASP A 249 -6.77 5.85 -9.58
N TYR A 250 -7.20 6.39 -10.70
CA TYR A 250 -7.91 5.63 -11.72
C TYR A 250 -7.02 4.60 -12.42
N SER A 251 -5.68 4.79 -12.40
CA SER A 251 -4.72 3.84 -12.98
C SER A 251 -4.76 2.51 -12.24
N LEU A 252 -4.85 2.55 -10.91
CA LEU A 252 -5.00 1.37 -10.08
C LEU A 252 -6.31 0.62 -10.40
N ILE A 253 -7.44 1.32 -10.51
CA ILE A 253 -8.75 0.70 -10.84
C ILE A 253 -8.69 0.01 -12.20
N LEU A 254 -8.17 0.70 -13.22
CA LEU A 254 -8.03 0.14 -14.57
C LEU A 254 -7.05 -1.05 -14.61
N THR A 255 -6.01 -1.02 -13.78
CA THR A 255 -5.09 -2.15 -13.62
C THR A 255 -5.82 -3.38 -13.09
N PHE A 256 -6.67 -3.22 -12.08
CA PHE A 256 -7.50 -4.32 -11.57
C PHE A 256 -8.43 -4.88 -12.65
N VAL A 257 -9.12 -4.04 -13.41
CA VAL A 257 -9.99 -4.48 -14.51
C VAL A 257 -9.20 -5.28 -15.55
N ALA A 258 -8.04 -4.78 -15.98
CA ALA A 258 -7.18 -5.48 -16.95
C ALA A 258 -6.70 -6.83 -16.41
N LEU A 259 -6.29 -6.88 -15.14
CA LEU A 259 -5.86 -8.13 -14.49
C LEU A 259 -7.00 -9.12 -14.33
N PHE A 260 -8.21 -8.68 -13.98
CA PHE A 260 -9.38 -9.56 -13.90
C PHE A 260 -9.69 -10.22 -15.26
N ILE A 261 -9.61 -9.46 -16.36
CA ILE A 261 -9.79 -10.00 -17.71
C ILE A 261 -8.68 -10.99 -18.03
N PHE A 262 -7.43 -10.62 -17.80
CA PHE A 262 -6.27 -11.48 -18.05
C PHE A 262 -6.39 -12.82 -17.31
N ILE A 263 -6.71 -12.78 -16.03
CA ILE A 263 -6.79 -13.97 -15.17
C ILE A 263 -8.00 -14.82 -15.49
N GLY A 264 -9.16 -14.19 -15.76
CA GLY A 264 -10.34 -14.91 -16.22
C GLY A 264 -10.05 -15.71 -17.50
N ASN A 265 -9.34 -15.09 -18.45
CA ASN A 265 -8.93 -15.79 -19.67
C ASN A 265 -7.94 -16.93 -19.39
N LEU A 266 -6.93 -16.71 -18.53
CA LEU A 266 -5.97 -17.77 -18.15
C LEU A 266 -6.65 -18.96 -17.46
N GLY A 267 -7.69 -18.69 -16.65
CA GLY A 267 -8.48 -19.74 -15.99
C GLY A 267 -9.19 -20.68 -16.99
N ARG A 268 -9.52 -20.19 -18.20
CA ARG A 268 -10.15 -20.97 -19.28
C ARG A 268 -9.15 -21.77 -20.14
N ILE A 269 -7.85 -21.54 -19.96
CA ILE A 269 -6.79 -22.30 -20.64
C ILE A 269 -6.40 -23.48 -19.75
N GLU A 270 -6.98 -24.65 -19.96
CA GLU A 270 -6.83 -25.84 -19.10
C GLU A 270 -5.37 -26.19 -18.82
N ALA A 271 -4.51 -26.18 -19.85
CA ALA A 271 -3.09 -26.50 -19.70
C ALA A 271 -2.36 -25.55 -18.73
N PHE A 272 -2.66 -24.23 -18.82
CA PHE A 272 -2.08 -23.24 -17.93
C PHE A 272 -2.66 -23.32 -16.52
N SER A 273 -3.98 -23.45 -16.42
CA SER A 273 -4.68 -23.58 -15.15
C SER A 273 -4.19 -24.76 -14.34
N GLY A 274 -4.13 -25.95 -14.96
CA GLY A 274 -3.63 -27.16 -14.31
C GLY A 274 -2.16 -27.08 -13.91
N TRP A 275 -1.31 -26.49 -14.75
CA TRP A 275 0.10 -26.28 -14.42
C TRP A 275 0.25 -25.35 -13.20
N LEU A 276 -0.44 -24.19 -13.18
CA LEU A 276 -0.30 -23.22 -12.10
C LEU A 276 -0.90 -23.75 -10.79
N GLN A 277 -2.02 -24.49 -10.83
CA GLN A 277 -2.58 -25.16 -9.66
C GLN A 277 -1.58 -26.15 -9.05
N ASN A 278 -0.88 -26.96 -9.88
CA ASN A 278 0.14 -27.88 -9.40
C ASN A 278 1.35 -27.16 -8.77
N VAL A 279 1.78 -26.02 -9.33
CA VAL A 279 2.86 -25.19 -8.78
C VAL A 279 2.46 -24.58 -7.44
N LEU A 280 1.20 -24.19 -7.28
CA LEU A 280 0.68 -23.58 -6.06
C LEU A 280 0.46 -24.60 -4.94
N ALA A 281 0.05 -25.81 -5.26
CA ALA A 281 -0.38 -26.82 -4.28
C ALA A 281 0.66 -27.05 -3.16
N GLY A 282 0.36 -26.54 -1.96
CA GLY A 282 1.24 -26.61 -0.78
C GLY A 282 2.41 -25.62 -0.76
N HIS A 283 2.56 -24.76 -1.79
CA HIS A 283 3.64 -23.79 -1.93
C HIS A 283 3.15 -22.35 -2.10
N GLU A 284 1.87 -22.08 -1.82
CA GLU A 284 1.18 -20.82 -2.12
C GLU A 284 1.92 -19.60 -1.53
N VAL A 285 2.43 -19.70 -0.30
CA VAL A 285 3.16 -18.58 0.35
C VAL A 285 4.45 -18.28 -0.42
N PHE A 286 5.24 -19.31 -0.72
CA PHE A 286 6.50 -19.17 -1.45
C PHE A 286 6.29 -18.62 -2.86
N VAL A 287 5.33 -19.18 -3.58
CA VAL A 287 4.98 -18.76 -4.94
C VAL A 287 4.48 -17.33 -4.94
N SER A 288 3.68 -16.93 -3.94
CA SER A 288 3.19 -15.56 -3.80
C SER A 288 4.33 -14.57 -3.54
N VAL A 289 5.28 -14.92 -2.68
CA VAL A 289 6.47 -14.10 -2.42
C VAL A 289 7.28 -13.93 -3.70
N LEU A 290 7.58 -15.01 -4.42
CA LEU A 290 8.36 -14.97 -5.67
C LEU A 290 7.64 -14.20 -6.78
N ALA A 291 6.35 -14.45 -6.98
CA ALA A 291 5.54 -13.74 -7.97
C ALA A 291 5.52 -12.22 -7.68
N SER A 292 5.42 -11.83 -6.41
CA SER A 292 5.45 -10.43 -6.00
C SER A 292 6.76 -9.74 -6.37
N GLN A 293 7.91 -10.42 -6.36
CA GLN A 293 9.19 -9.84 -6.74
C GLN A 293 9.26 -9.42 -8.22
N VAL A 294 8.43 -10.04 -9.06
CA VAL A 294 8.42 -9.80 -10.51
C VAL A 294 7.25 -8.94 -10.94
N THR A 295 6.04 -9.21 -10.39
CA THR A 295 4.79 -8.58 -10.85
C THR A 295 4.25 -7.53 -9.90
N SER A 296 4.83 -7.36 -8.71
CA SER A 296 4.28 -6.66 -7.54
C SER A 296 3.19 -7.47 -6.82
N ASN A 297 3.02 -7.19 -5.52
CA ASN A 297 2.12 -7.93 -4.64
C ASN A 297 0.63 -7.87 -5.04
N VAL A 298 0.17 -6.75 -5.59
CA VAL A 298 -1.23 -6.60 -6.03
C VAL A 298 -1.54 -7.48 -7.25
N PRO A 299 -0.80 -7.40 -8.36
CA PRO A 299 -0.98 -8.32 -9.49
C PRO A 299 -0.79 -9.79 -9.10
N ALA A 300 0.21 -10.10 -8.24
CA ALA A 300 0.43 -11.47 -7.76
C ALA A 300 -0.80 -12.00 -7.00
N ALA A 301 -1.39 -11.20 -6.10
CA ALA A 301 -2.58 -11.57 -5.35
C ALA A 301 -3.76 -11.91 -6.28
N ILE A 302 -4.01 -11.04 -7.27
CA ILE A 302 -5.11 -11.25 -8.21
C ILE A 302 -4.84 -12.49 -9.08
N LEU A 303 -3.62 -12.59 -9.64
CA LEU A 303 -3.24 -13.72 -10.49
C LEU A 303 -3.42 -15.06 -9.78
N LEU A 304 -2.80 -15.19 -8.60
CA LEU A 304 -2.76 -16.50 -7.92
C LEU A 304 -4.10 -16.91 -7.31
N SER A 305 -4.95 -15.94 -6.94
CA SER A 305 -6.27 -16.19 -6.36
C SER A 305 -7.28 -16.86 -7.33
N GLY A 306 -6.97 -16.89 -8.61
CA GLY A 306 -7.77 -17.62 -9.61
C GLY A 306 -7.47 -19.12 -9.66
N PHE A 307 -6.41 -19.57 -8.96
CA PHE A 307 -5.89 -20.95 -9.12
C PHE A 307 -5.69 -21.69 -7.80
N THR A 308 -6.05 -21.11 -6.67
CA THR A 308 -6.06 -21.77 -5.35
C THR A 308 -7.15 -21.18 -4.45
N ASP A 309 -7.71 -22.01 -3.58
CA ASP A 309 -8.66 -21.61 -2.54
C ASP A 309 -7.96 -21.34 -1.19
N ASN A 310 -6.65 -21.50 -1.12
CA ASN A 310 -5.88 -21.24 0.09
C ASN A 310 -5.59 -19.73 0.26
N PHE A 311 -6.67 -18.94 0.46
CA PHE A 311 -6.58 -17.49 0.61
C PHE A 311 -5.75 -17.08 1.83
N ARG A 312 -5.67 -17.91 2.89
CA ARG A 312 -4.81 -17.63 4.05
C ARG A 312 -3.34 -17.53 3.63
N ALA A 313 -2.89 -18.52 2.87
CA ALA A 313 -1.52 -18.56 2.37
C ALA A 313 -1.24 -17.41 1.38
N LEU A 314 -2.21 -17.08 0.51
CA LEU A 314 -2.08 -15.95 -0.40
C LEU A 314 -1.97 -14.62 0.34
N ILE A 315 -2.79 -14.40 1.40
CA ILE A 315 -2.73 -13.18 2.23
C ILE A 315 -1.34 -13.06 2.88
N ILE A 316 -0.83 -14.13 3.50
CA ILE A 316 0.51 -14.12 4.09
C ILE A 316 1.56 -13.85 2.99
N GLY A 317 1.57 -14.65 1.94
CA GLY A 317 2.60 -14.64 0.91
C GLY A 317 2.68 -13.31 0.16
N THR A 318 1.54 -12.70 -0.21
CA THR A 318 1.53 -11.44 -0.94
C THR A 318 1.86 -10.23 -0.05
N ASN A 319 1.56 -10.28 1.25
CA ASN A 319 1.98 -9.25 2.19
C ASN A 319 3.49 -9.31 2.48
N LEU A 320 4.02 -10.49 2.78
CA LEU A 320 5.47 -10.69 2.95
C LEU A 320 6.21 -10.42 1.63
N GLY A 321 5.62 -10.83 0.51
CA GLY A 321 6.12 -10.58 -0.83
C GLY A 321 6.17 -9.11 -1.26
N GLY A 322 5.51 -8.21 -0.54
CA GLY A 322 5.66 -6.76 -0.71
C GLY A 322 7.03 -6.22 -0.27
N LEU A 323 7.80 -7.03 0.47
CA LEU A 323 9.20 -6.80 0.78
C LEU A 323 10.11 -7.39 -0.32
N GLY A 324 11.40 -7.03 -0.32
CA GLY A 324 12.41 -7.55 -1.23
C GLY A 324 12.79 -6.51 -2.29
N THR A 325 12.40 -6.70 -3.54
CA THR A 325 12.74 -5.78 -4.64
C THR A 325 11.90 -4.49 -4.62
N LEU A 326 12.37 -3.44 -5.30
CA LEU A 326 11.58 -2.21 -5.49
C LEU A 326 10.26 -2.45 -6.25
N ILE A 327 10.21 -3.49 -7.10
CA ILE A 327 9.03 -3.83 -7.90
C ILE A 327 7.99 -4.56 -7.03
N ALA A 328 8.43 -5.21 -5.97
CA ALA A 328 7.57 -6.04 -5.11
C ALA A 328 6.38 -5.29 -4.51
N SER A 329 6.53 -3.97 -4.29
CA SER A 329 5.44 -3.08 -3.84
C SER A 329 5.52 -1.73 -4.53
N MET A 330 4.38 -1.19 -4.99
CA MET A 330 4.31 0.17 -5.53
C MET A 330 4.72 1.22 -4.50
N ALA A 331 4.42 0.99 -3.23
CA ALA A 331 4.85 1.82 -2.10
C ALA A 331 6.38 2.01 -2.07
N SER A 332 7.14 0.96 -2.37
CA SER A 332 8.61 1.01 -2.45
C SER A 332 9.11 1.92 -3.57
N LEU A 333 8.44 1.90 -4.74
CA LEU A 333 8.75 2.80 -5.85
C LEU A 333 8.44 4.27 -5.53
N ILE A 334 7.40 4.54 -4.75
CA ILE A 334 7.04 5.90 -4.30
C ILE A 334 8.20 6.50 -3.50
N SER A 335 8.67 5.81 -2.48
CA SER A 335 9.78 6.29 -1.64
C SER A 335 11.07 6.45 -2.44
N TYR A 336 11.39 5.50 -3.32
CA TYR A 336 12.57 5.59 -4.18
C TYR A 336 12.51 6.81 -5.10
N ARG A 337 11.36 7.08 -5.73
CA ARG A 337 11.17 8.26 -6.59
C ARG A 337 11.32 9.56 -5.81
N GLN A 338 10.82 9.61 -4.58
CA GLN A 338 10.96 10.80 -3.72
C GLN A 338 12.44 11.06 -3.36
N ILE A 339 13.19 10.04 -2.97
CA ILE A 339 14.64 10.15 -2.74
C ILE A 339 15.37 10.57 -4.03
N ALA A 340 15.03 9.97 -5.18
CA ALA A 340 15.67 10.31 -6.45
C ALA A 340 15.42 11.76 -6.88
N ASN A 341 14.30 12.35 -6.49
CA ASN A 341 13.97 13.75 -6.77
C ASN A 341 14.62 14.72 -5.78
N GLU A 342 14.57 14.41 -4.47
CA GLU A 342 15.04 15.32 -3.41
C GLU A 342 16.56 15.27 -3.20
N VAL A 343 17.16 14.09 -3.30
CA VAL A 343 18.60 13.85 -3.10
C VAL A 343 19.15 12.91 -4.17
N PRO A 344 19.21 13.32 -5.44
CA PRO A 344 19.59 12.47 -6.59
C PRO A 344 20.95 11.77 -6.44
N ALA A 345 21.90 12.41 -5.74
CA ALA A 345 23.22 11.86 -5.48
C ALA A 345 23.19 10.60 -4.60
N GLU A 346 22.21 10.49 -3.73
CA GLU A 346 22.08 9.40 -2.73
C GLU A 346 21.18 8.24 -3.20
N LYS A 347 20.60 8.32 -4.39
CA LYS A 347 19.64 7.30 -4.88
C LYS A 347 20.22 5.88 -4.93
N GLY A 348 21.50 5.74 -5.26
CA GLY A 348 22.19 4.44 -5.31
C GLY A 348 22.42 3.87 -3.92
N HIS A 349 22.81 4.73 -2.98
CA HIS A 349 22.98 4.34 -1.58
C HIS A 349 21.64 3.94 -0.93
N TYR A 350 20.59 4.72 -1.19
CA TYR A 350 19.24 4.35 -0.76
C TYR A 350 18.80 3.00 -1.33
N PHE A 351 19.02 2.76 -2.64
CA PHE A 351 18.67 1.50 -3.29
C PHE A 351 19.36 0.30 -2.62
N ALA A 352 20.65 0.40 -2.34
CA ALA A 352 21.40 -0.66 -1.67
C ALA A 352 20.88 -0.90 -0.24
N MET A 353 20.71 0.17 0.56
CA MET A 353 20.16 0.09 1.91
C MET A 353 18.76 -0.50 1.91
N PHE A 354 17.89 -0.02 1.03
CA PHE A 354 16.53 -0.51 0.87
C PHE A 354 16.52 -2.01 0.58
N THR A 355 17.28 -2.46 -0.43
CA THR A 355 17.29 -3.87 -0.85
C THR A 355 17.78 -4.77 0.28
N ILE A 356 18.91 -4.42 0.92
CA ILE A 356 19.46 -5.22 2.02
C ILE A 356 18.45 -5.30 3.18
N SER A 357 17.89 -4.17 3.60
CA SER A 357 16.95 -4.13 4.72
C SER A 357 15.68 -4.91 4.42
N ASN A 358 15.11 -4.76 3.22
CA ASN A 358 13.91 -5.50 2.83
C ASN A 358 14.16 -7.01 2.75
N VAL A 359 15.31 -7.45 2.23
CA VAL A 359 15.68 -8.87 2.20
C VAL A 359 15.86 -9.43 3.60
N VAL A 360 16.48 -8.69 4.51
CA VAL A 360 16.64 -9.12 5.92
C VAL A 360 15.27 -9.26 6.61
N PHE A 361 14.40 -8.26 6.48
CA PHE A 361 13.05 -8.33 7.03
C PHE A 361 12.25 -9.49 6.44
N LEU A 362 12.29 -9.66 5.11
CA LEU A 362 11.64 -10.77 4.42
C LEU A 362 12.14 -12.13 4.94
N ALA A 363 13.46 -12.30 5.06
CA ALA A 363 14.04 -13.56 5.54
C ALA A 363 13.60 -13.89 6.97
N ILE A 364 13.57 -12.90 7.87
CA ILE A 364 13.12 -13.10 9.26
C ILE A 364 11.64 -13.46 9.30
N LEU A 365 10.79 -12.74 8.54
CA LEU A 365 9.36 -12.99 8.52
C LEU A 365 8.99 -14.32 7.84
N MET A 366 9.72 -14.71 6.79
CA MET A 366 9.58 -16.04 6.18
C MET A 366 10.05 -17.15 7.13
N GLY A 367 11.11 -16.90 7.92
CA GLY A 367 11.51 -17.80 9.00
C GLY A 367 10.44 -17.95 10.08
N ALA A 368 9.80 -16.84 10.47
CA ALA A 368 8.67 -16.87 11.41
C ALA A 368 7.47 -17.65 10.84
N TRP A 369 7.16 -17.44 9.57
CA TRP A 369 6.10 -18.21 8.90
C TRP A 369 6.41 -19.71 8.87
N ALA A 370 7.65 -20.11 8.59
CA ALA A 370 8.03 -21.53 8.51
C ALA A 370 7.97 -22.24 9.87
N MET A 371 7.83 -21.50 10.97
CA MET A 371 7.70 -22.04 12.34
C MET A 371 6.23 -22.15 12.80
N THR A 372 5.26 -21.62 12.01
CA THR A 372 3.82 -21.66 12.31
C THR A 372 3.09 -22.68 11.45
#